data_624dc9399a8f53494f2c3800b8b0bf2d
#
_entry.id   624dc9399a8f53494f2c3800b8b0bf2d
#
_cell.length_a   1.000
_cell.length_b   1.000
_cell.length_c   1.000
_cell.angle_alpha   90.00
_cell.angle_beta   90.00
_cell.angle_gamma   90.00
#
_symmetry.space_group_name_H-M   'P 1'
#
loop_
_entity.id
_entity.type
_entity.pdbx_description
1 polymer ?
#
loop_
_entity_poly.entity_id
_entity_poly.type
_entity_poly.pdbx_seq_one_letter_code
_entity_poly.pdbx_strand_id
1 'polypeptide(L)'
;MGAGASVEEGGADGGSAPSLDATSSGGAGDATPITCNLKGLPDAMDEAVFVREKWPLIVDPTGQAGRFLRYQRGSYLLGDSPADMEPDHLRPLLLGALKHGSTMCIAFSDLGGGRNLEGFFSDDFFPRALVDGDKNAIFDDKVWVKLLRPEQGDPAPEEFQFDTAFKFVVFSESEEVPPELKAAFVPVLVGLKQSAANGGGGATDEEEAARQADAALAEAIG
;
A
#
# COMPACT_ATOMS: atom_id res chain seq x y z
N MET A 1 -70.54 -12.58 -25.86
CA MET A 1 -71.11 -11.30 -26.35
C MET A 1 -70.40 -10.20 -25.61
N GLY A 2 -69.69 -9.33 -26.12
CA GLY A 2 -69.39 -8.53 -27.27
C GLY A 2 -68.02 -7.92 -27.01
N ALA A 3 -67.10 -7.97 -27.82
CA ALA A 3 -66.82 -7.09 -28.99
C ALA A 3 -66.67 -5.59 -28.57
N GLY A 4 -65.50 -5.09 -28.80
CA GLY A 4 -65.21 -3.68 -28.81
C GLY A 4 -63.72 -3.39 -29.03
N ALA A 5 -63.34 -3.31 -30.30
CA ALA A 5 -62.04 -2.82 -30.80
C ALA A 5 -62.04 -1.30 -30.82
N SER A 6 -60.83 -0.71 -30.79
CA SER A 6 -60.29 0.40 -31.64
C SER A 6 -59.01 0.88 -31.04
N VAL A 7 -57.94 0.71 -31.66
CA VAL A 7 -57.01 1.42 -32.53
C VAL A 7 -57.05 2.94 -32.35
N GLU A 8 -55.88 3.52 -31.94
CA GLU A 8 -55.30 4.67 -32.66
C GLU A 8 -53.80 4.81 -32.41
N GLU A 9 -53.12 5.03 -33.51
CA GLU A 9 -51.72 5.34 -33.66
C GLU A 9 -51.37 6.76 -33.19
N GLY A 10 -50.08 6.93 -32.96
CA GLY A 10 -49.52 8.28 -33.15
C GLY A 10 -48.37 8.63 -32.26
N GLY A 11 -47.19 8.76 -32.83
CA GLY A 11 -46.23 9.73 -32.35
C GLY A 11 -44.86 9.17 -32.00
N ALA A 12 -44.00 9.07 -32.99
CA ALA A 12 -42.57 9.05 -32.84
C ALA A 12 -42.07 10.37 -32.24
N ASP A 13 -41.26 10.31 -31.23
CA ASP A 13 -40.23 11.33 -31.10
C ASP A 13 -38.98 10.76 -30.45
N GLY A 14 -37.88 10.95 -31.19
CA GLY A 14 -36.56 10.44 -30.89
C GLY A 14 -35.90 11.26 -29.79
N GLY A 15 -35.70 10.66 -28.64
CA GLY A 15 -34.83 11.15 -27.61
C GLY A 15 -33.61 10.24 -27.51
N SER A 16 -32.55 10.58 -28.25
CA SER A 16 -31.23 10.00 -28.03
C SER A 16 -30.80 10.22 -26.60
N ALA A 17 -30.83 9.17 -25.79
CA ALA A 17 -30.10 9.14 -24.53
C ALA A 17 -28.61 9.04 -24.82
N PRO A 18 -27.76 9.86 -24.17
CA PRO A 18 -26.33 9.70 -24.29
C PRO A 18 -25.92 8.39 -23.64
N SER A 19 -25.35 7.51 -24.43
CA SER A 19 -24.61 6.34 -23.95
C SER A 19 -23.48 6.82 -23.06
N LEU A 20 -23.62 6.61 -21.77
CA LEU A 20 -22.50 6.67 -20.85
C LEU A 20 -21.68 5.40 -21.08
N ASP A 21 -20.75 5.50 -22.00
CA ASP A 21 -19.61 4.58 -22.11
C ASP A 21 -18.80 4.70 -20.81
N ALA A 22 -19.17 3.88 -19.85
CA ALA A 22 -18.33 3.58 -18.69
C ALA A 22 -17.21 2.66 -19.18
N THR A 23 -16.27 3.20 -19.93
CA THR A 23 -14.97 2.58 -20.14
C THR A 23 -14.18 2.76 -18.84
N SER A 24 -14.48 1.92 -17.86
CA SER A 24 -13.56 1.64 -16.77
C SER A 24 -12.39 0.84 -17.31
N SER A 25 -11.51 1.52 -18.05
CA SER A 25 -10.17 1.02 -18.30
C SER A 25 -9.40 1.18 -17.00
N GLY A 26 -9.41 0.14 -16.17
CA GLY A 26 -8.40 -0.06 -15.15
C GLY A 26 -7.03 -0.11 -15.85
N GLY A 27 -6.47 1.05 -16.15
CA GLY A 27 -5.11 1.17 -16.63
C GLY A 27 -4.20 0.60 -15.55
N ALA A 28 -3.45 -0.45 -15.91
CA ALA A 28 -2.23 -0.83 -15.21
C ALA A 28 -1.26 0.36 -15.30
N GLY A 29 -1.52 1.40 -14.52
CA GLY A 29 -0.64 2.53 -14.35
C GLY A 29 0.60 2.03 -13.67
N ASP A 30 1.70 2.00 -14.41
CA ASP A 30 3.04 1.89 -13.85
C ASP A 30 3.15 2.97 -12.78
N ALA A 31 3.00 2.56 -11.51
CA ALA A 31 2.93 3.51 -10.41
C ALA A 31 4.33 4.08 -10.25
N THR A 32 4.55 5.29 -10.78
CA THR A 32 5.81 6.01 -10.63
C THR A 32 6.23 5.97 -9.16
N PRO A 33 7.42 5.47 -8.84
CA PRO A 33 7.87 5.37 -7.46
C PRO A 33 7.90 6.75 -6.77
N ILE A 34 7.52 6.79 -5.51
CA ILE A 34 7.73 7.95 -4.66
C ILE A 34 9.15 7.83 -4.09
N THR A 35 9.98 8.84 -4.29
CA THR A 35 11.32 8.87 -3.70
C THR A 35 11.35 9.87 -2.56
N CYS A 36 11.82 9.46 -1.39
CA CYS A 36 11.90 10.30 -0.22
C CYS A 36 13.15 10.01 0.62
N ASN A 37 13.47 10.91 1.53
CA ASN A 37 14.37 10.63 2.64
C ASN A 37 13.57 10.11 3.84
N LEU A 38 14.25 9.66 4.89
CA LEU A 38 13.60 9.11 6.08
C LEU A 38 12.62 10.09 6.74
N LYS A 39 12.90 11.39 6.71
CA LYS A 39 12.04 12.43 7.29
C LYS A 39 10.73 12.59 6.51
N GLY A 40 10.79 12.42 5.19
CA GLY A 40 9.62 12.51 4.30
C GLY A 40 8.83 11.20 4.19
N LEU A 41 9.27 10.11 4.85
CA LEU A 41 8.61 8.82 4.76
C LEU A 41 7.13 8.84 5.20
N PRO A 42 6.74 9.51 6.31
CA PRO A 42 5.32 9.61 6.66
C PRO A 42 4.47 10.24 5.56
N ASP A 43 4.92 11.34 4.99
CA ASP A 43 4.19 12.05 3.93
C ASP A 43 4.11 11.19 2.65
N ALA A 44 5.17 10.46 2.32
CA ALA A 44 5.19 9.53 1.19
C ALA A 44 4.22 8.35 1.38
N MET A 45 4.10 7.83 2.60
CA MET A 45 3.11 6.81 2.95
C MET A 45 1.70 7.36 2.83
N ASP A 46 1.46 8.57 3.29
CA ASP A 46 0.16 9.24 3.20
C ASP A 46 -0.22 9.53 1.74
N GLU A 47 0.74 9.97 0.92
CA GLU A 47 0.52 10.13 -0.53
C GLU A 47 0.11 8.80 -1.18
N ALA A 48 0.81 7.70 -0.88
CA ALA A 48 0.48 6.40 -1.43
C ALA A 48 -0.96 5.98 -1.06
N VAL A 49 -1.34 6.11 0.21
CA VAL A 49 -2.62 5.63 0.73
C VAL A 49 -3.78 6.57 0.35
N PHE A 50 -3.62 7.88 0.49
CA PHE A 50 -4.74 8.82 0.38
C PHE A 50 -4.84 9.53 -0.97
N VAL A 51 -3.73 9.61 -1.72
CA VAL A 51 -3.71 10.26 -3.03
C VAL A 51 -3.73 9.22 -4.15
N ARG A 52 -2.88 8.17 -4.04
CA ARG A 52 -2.78 7.12 -5.07
C ARG A 52 -3.71 5.93 -4.81
N GLU A 53 -4.38 5.92 -3.67
CA GLU A 53 -5.35 4.90 -3.25
C GLU A 53 -4.82 3.46 -3.26
N LYS A 54 -3.52 3.28 -2.97
CA LYS A 54 -2.84 2.00 -2.87
C LYS A 54 -2.01 1.92 -1.60
N TRP A 55 -1.71 0.71 -1.15
CA TRP A 55 -0.80 0.51 -0.04
C TRP A 55 0.65 0.81 -0.45
N PRO A 56 1.48 1.37 0.45
CA PRO A 56 2.90 1.59 0.18
C PRO A 56 3.73 0.31 0.26
N LEU A 57 4.65 0.15 -0.68
CA LEU A 57 5.73 -0.81 -0.65
C LEU A 57 7.03 -0.04 -0.43
N ILE A 58 7.54 -0.05 0.80
CA ILE A 58 8.74 0.70 1.16
C ILE A 58 9.97 -0.15 0.84
N VAL A 59 10.88 0.43 0.07
CA VAL A 59 12.17 -0.19 -0.30
C VAL A 59 13.30 0.66 0.28
N ASP A 60 14.05 0.08 1.22
CA ASP A 60 15.20 0.74 1.86
C ASP A 60 16.32 -0.25 2.16
N PRO A 61 17.32 -0.37 1.28
CA PRO A 61 18.47 -1.26 1.48
C PRO A 61 19.33 -0.89 2.69
N THR A 62 19.16 0.31 3.25
CA THR A 62 19.90 0.73 4.45
C THR A 62 19.27 0.26 5.75
N GLY A 63 18.01 -0.20 5.72
CA GLY A 63 17.24 -0.63 6.87
C GLY A 63 16.83 0.48 7.84
N GLN A 64 17.07 1.76 7.51
CA GLN A 64 16.71 2.89 8.37
C GLN A 64 15.19 3.08 8.47
N ALA A 65 14.49 2.91 7.34
CA ALA A 65 13.03 2.96 7.32
C ALA A 65 12.41 1.84 8.16
N GLY A 66 12.97 0.63 8.14
CA GLY A 66 12.54 -0.47 9.00
C GLY A 66 12.67 -0.14 10.49
N ARG A 67 13.77 0.50 10.89
CA ARG A 67 13.93 0.99 12.27
C ARG A 67 12.89 2.05 12.61
N PHE A 68 12.66 3.02 11.73
CA PHE A 68 11.64 4.05 11.91
C PHE A 68 10.25 3.45 12.08
N LEU A 69 9.86 2.50 11.22
CA LEU A 69 8.55 1.85 11.26
C LEU A 69 8.31 1.06 12.56
N ARG A 70 9.34 0.47 13.15
CA ARG A 70 9.24 -0.22 14.46
C ARG A 70 8.83 0.70 15.61
N TYR A 71 9.13 1.99 15.52
CA TYR A 71 8.76 2.97 16.54
C TYR A 71 7.45 3.69 16.25
N GLN A 72 6.83 3.42 15.11
CA GLN A 72 5.51 3.95 14.78
C GLN A 72 4.42 3.24 15.59
N ARG A 73 3.31 3.93 15.79
CA ARG A 73 2.13 3.32 16.39
C ARG A 73 1.55 2.27 15.43
N GLY A 74 1.60 1.01 15.83
CA GLY A 74 1.09 -0.10 15.02
C GLY A 74 1.82 -1.39 15.26
N SER A 75 1.65 -2.34 14.36
CA SER A 75 2.29 -3.65 14.40
C SER A 75 3.40 -3.72 13.36
N TYR A 76 4.59 -4.15 13.78
CA TYR A 76 5.72 -4.42 12.90
C TYR A 76 6.07 -5.90 12.99
N LEU A 77 5.86 -6.63 11.92
CA LEU A 77 6.01 -8.08 11.83
C LEU A 77 7.15 -8.43 10.88
N LEU A 78 7.87 -9.50 11.18
CA LEU A 78 8.90 -10.04 10.31
C LEU A 78 8.26 -11.11 9.41
N GLY A 79 8.12 -10.84 8.12
CA GLY A 79 7.59 -11.79 7.16
C GLY A 79 8.46 -13.05 6.99
N ASP A 80 9.71 -12.97 7.46
CA ASP A 80 10.67 -14.09 7.50
C ASP A 80 10.56 -14.93 8.78
N SER A 81 9.79 -14.47 9.77
CA SER A 81 9.59 -15.15 11.05
C SER A 81 8.31 -16.01 10.99
N PRO A 82 8.40 -17.35 11.06
CA PRO A 82 7.21 -18.19 11.11
C PRO A 82 6.27 -17.84 12.28
N ALA A 83 6.83 -17.44 13.43
CA ALA A 83 6.04 -17.10 14.61
C ALA A 83 5.22 -15.80 14.40
N ASP A 84 5.79 -14.79 13.71
CA ASP A 84 5.08 -13.55 13.40
C ASP A 84 3.98 -13.78 12.37
N MET A 85 4.16 -14.76 11.49
CA MET A 85 3.26 -15.08 10.39
C MET A 85 2.26 -16.19 10.70
N GLU A 86 2.16 -16.61 11.96
CA GLU A 86 1.14 -17.57 12.39
C GLU A 86 -0.27 -16.98 12.32
N PRO A 87 -1.27 -17.73 11.83
CA PRO A 87 -2.66 -17.28 11.70
C PRO A 87 -3.25 -16.71 12.99
N ASP A 88 -3.03 -17.41 14.11
CA ASP A 88 -3.54 -17.00 15.42
C ASP A 88 -2.86 -15.72 15.95
N HIS A 89 -1.71 -15.35 15.41
CA HIS A 89 -1.02 -14.10 15.72
C HIS A 89 -1.42 -12.97 14.76
N LEU A 90 -1.44 -13.24 13.44
CA LEU A 90 -1.73 -12.26 12.39
C LEU A 90 -3.15 -11.71 12.50
N ARG A 91 -4.15 -12.59 12.64
CA ARG A 91 -5.56 -12.22 12.62
C ARG A 91 -5.92 -11.18 13.70
N PRO A 92 -5.61 -11.38 15.00
CA PRO A 92 -5.93 -10.40 16.03
C PRO A 92 -5.21 -9.07 15.82
N LEU A 93 -3.97 -9.09 15.33
CA LEU A 93 -3.22 -7.86 15.03
C LEU A 93 -3.84 -7.07 13.88
N LEU A 94 -4.30 -7.76 12.82
CA LEU A 94 -5.00 -7.12 11.71
C LEU A 94 -6.32 -6.51 12.17
N LEU A 95 -7.14 -7.26 12.94
CA LEU A 95 -8.38 -6.73 13.49
C LEU A 95 -8.14 -5.53 14.41
N GLY A 96 -7.11 -5.60 15.26
CA GLY A 96 -6.72 -4.49 16.11
C GLY A 96 -6.28 -3.28 15.30
N ALA A 97 -5.51 -3.48 14.23
CA ALA A 97 -5.07 -2.41 13.36
C ALA A 97 -6.24 -1.75 12.61
N LEU A 98 -7.16 -2.55 12.07
CA LEU A 98 -8.39 -2.07 11.42
C LEU A 98 -9.27 -1.27 12.40
N LYS A 99 -9.45 -1.77 13.63
CA LYS A 99 -10.29 -1.11 14.65
C LYS A 99 -9.74 0.23 15.10
N HIS A 100 -8.41 0.37 15.18
CA HIS A 100 -7.76 1.54 15.76
C HIS A 100 -7.09 2.46 14.73
N GLY A 101 -7.25 2.21 13.44
CA GLY A 101 -6.63 3.01 12.38
C GLY A 101 -5.11 3.02 12.46
N SER A 102 -4.49 1.95 12.96
CA SER A 102 -3.05 1.88 13.14
C SER A 102 -2.36 1.26 11.93
N THR A 103 -1.05 1.46 11.83
CA THR A 103 -0.25 0.88 10.75
C THR A 103 0.08 -0.58 11.05
N MET A 104 -0.13 -1.47 10.08
CA MET A 104 0.36 -2.84 10.10
C MET A 104 1.46 -2.97 9.05
N CYS A 105 2.69 -3.22 9.47
CA CYS A 105 3.85 -3.38 8.60
C CYS A 105 4.32 -4.83 8.61
N ILE A 106 4.50 -5.42 7.42
CA ILE A 106 5.19 -6.70 7.26
C ILE A 106 6.51 -6.44 6.55
N ALA A 107 7.60 -6.76 7.23
CA ALA A 107 8.96 -6.52 6.79
C ALA A 107 9.64 -7.80 6.32
N PHE A 108 10.27 -7.71 5.17
CA PHE A 108 11.07 -8.78 4.58
C PHE A 108 12.51 -8.32 4.39
N SER A 109 13.47 -9.18 4.71
CA SER A 109 14.86 -8.92 4.38
C SER A 109 15.11 -9.04 2.87
N ASP A 110 14.41 -9.96 2.22
CA ASP A 110 14.48 -10.15 0.77
C ASP A 110 13.12 -10.58 0.22
N LEU A 111 12.54 -9.76 -0.66
CA LEU A 111 11.34 -10.07 -1.43
C LEU A 111 11.68 -10.66 -2.81
N GLY A 112 12.92 -10.46 -3.30
CA GLY A 112 13.34 -10.83 -4.66
C GLY A 112 13.61 -12.31 -4.86
N GLY A 113 13.88 -13.07 -3.80
CA GLY A 113 14.34 -14.45 -3.84
C GLY A 113 13.32 -15.50 -4.29
N GLY A 114 12.32 -15.14 -5.10
CA GLY A 114 11.27 -16.05 -5.55
C GLY A 114 10.32 -16.50 -4.43
N ARG A 115 10.22 -15.71 -3.38
CA ARG A 115 9.36 -15.99 -2.24
C ARG A 115 7.90 -16.04 -2.69
N ASN A 116 7.28 -17.17 -2.47
CA ASN A 116 5.83 -17.32 -2.71
C ASN A 116 5.05 -16.73 -1.52
N LEU A 117 4.47 -15.56 -1.71
CA LEU A 117 3.62 -14.93 -0.71
C LEU A 117 2.22 -15.57 -0.62
N GLU A 118 1.83 -16.39 -1.59
CA GLU A 118 0.51 -17.04 -1.63
C GLU A 118 0.18 -17.83 -0.35
N GLY A 119 1.19 -18.45 0.25
CA GLY A 119 1.03 -19.22 1.49
C GLY A 119 0.67 -18.40 2.72
N PHE A 120 0.82 -17.06 2.66
CA PHE A 120 0.49 -16.16 3.78
C PHE A 120 -0.96 -15.68 3.74
N PHE A 121 -1.64 -15.83 2.61
CA PHE A 121 -2.98 -15.31 2.44
C PHE A 121 -4.03 -16.38 2.68
N SER A 122 -5.03 -16.01 3.47
CA SER A 122 -6.24 -16.78 3.67
C SER A 122 -7.34 -15.84 4.10
N ASP A 123 -8.52 -15.99 3.52
CA ASP A 123 -9.69 -15.19 3.88
C ASP A 123 -10.03 -15.25 5.38
N ASP A 124 -9.58 -16.32 6.07
CA ASP A 124 -9.90 -16.55 7.46
C ASP A 124 -8.98 -15.84 8.46
N PHE A 125 -7.77 -15.39 8.06
CA PHE A 125 -6.84 -14.77 8.99
C PHE A 125 -6.02 -13.62 8.39
N PHE A 126 -5.70 -13.64 7.09
CA PHE A 126 -4.95 -12.58 6.41
C PHE A 126 -5.40 -12.48 4.95
N PRO A 127 -6.45 -11.67 4.68
CA PRO A 127 -7.12 -11.67 3.39
C PRO A 127 -6.22 -11.22 2.23
N ARG A 128 -6.34 -11.91 1.10
CA ARG A 128 -5.70 -11.53 -0.14
C ARG A 128 -6.04 -10.11 -0.60
N ALA A 129 -7.22 -9.61 -0.22
CA ALA A 129 -7.66 -8.24 -0.46
C ALA A 129 -6.63 -7.16 -0.03
N LEU A 130 -5.74 -7.47 0.92
CA LEU A 130 -4.65 -6.56 1.31
C LEU A 130 -3.60 -6.35 0.21
N VAL A 131 -3.48 -7.27 -0.75
CA VAL A 131 -2.43 -7.26 -1.77
C VAL A 131 -2.94 -7.19 -3.21
N ASP A 132 -4.26 -7.20 -3.41
CA ASP A 132 -4.86 -7.19 -4.75
C ASP A 132 -4.87 -5.80 -5.43
N GLY A 133 -4.26 -4.79 -4.79
CA GLY A 133 -4.06 -3.45 -5.36
C GLY A 133 -5.20 -2.47 -5.13
N ASP A 134 -6.32 -2.90 -4.57
CA ASP A 134 -7.41 -2.05 -4.10
C ASP A 134 -7.38 -1.96 -2.56
N LYS A 135 -6.90 -0.85 -2.02
CA LYS A 135 -6.83 -0.66 -0.56
C LYS A 135 -8.20 -0.71 0.12
N ASN A 136 -9.28 -0.42 -0.60
CA ASN A 136 -10.64 -0.39 -0.04
C ASN A 136 -11.25 -1.79 0.07
N ALA A 137 -10.69 -2.77 -0.63
CA ALA A 137 -11.22 -4.15 -0.62
C ALA A 137 -11.23 -4.77 0.79
N ILE A 138 -10.30 -4.39 1.67
CA ILE A 138 -10.27 -4.88 3.06
C ILE A 138 -11.47 -4.40 3.89
N PHE A 139 -12.11 -3.28 3.52
CA PHE A 139 -13.25 -2.70 4.21
C PHE A 139 -14.59 -3.25 3.69
N ASP A 140 -14.60 -4.14 2.68
CA ASP A 140 -15.81 -4.83 2.24
C ASP A 140 -16.25 -5.84 3.32
N ASP A 141 -17.53 -5.83 3.69
CA ASP A 141 -18.11 -6.75 4.68
C ASP A 141 -17.86 -8.21 4.33
N LYS A 142 -17.80 -8.55 3.04
CA LYS A 142 -17.51 -9.92 2.58
C LYS A 142 -16.07 -10.36 2.89
N VAL A 143 -15.19 -9.43 3.22
CA VAL A 143 -13.78 -9.68 3.53
C VAL A 143 -13.57 -9.67 5.04
N TRP A 144 -13.77 -8.53 5.70
CA TRP A 144 -13.39 -8.39 7.10
C TRP A 144 -14.28 -9.20 8.06
N VAL A 145 -15.58 -9.43 7.75
CA VAL A 145 -16.48 -10.25 8.59
C VAL A 145 -15.94 -11.67 8.77
N LYS A 146 -15.27 -12.22 7.77
CA LYS A 146 -14.65 -13.56 7.85
C LYS A 146 -13.51 -13.65 8.85
N LEU A 147 -12.93 -12.52 9.23
CA LEU A 147 -11.85 -12.45 10.22
C LEU A 147 -12.38 -12.54 11.65
N LEU A 148 -13.65 -12.21 11.89
CA LEU A 148 -14.22 -12.19 13.23
C LEU A 148 -14.46 -13.60 13.77
N ARG A 149 -14.20 -13.77 15.04
CA ARG A 149 -14.42 -15.00 15.83
C ARG A 149 -15.14 -14.65 17.12
N PRO A 150 -16.46 -14.38 17.07
CA PRO A 150 -17.24 -14.04 18.28
C PRO A 150 -17.13 -15.12 19.37
N GLU A 151 -17.00 -16.38 18.96
CA GLU A 151 -16.78 -17.50 19.86
C GLU A 151 -15.41 -17.46 20.60
N GLN A 152 -14.47 -16.67 20.11
CA GLN A 152 -13.15 -16.45 20.72
C GLN A 152 -13.05 -15.10 21.43
N GLY A 153 -14.15 -14.34 21.49
CA GLY A 153 -14.23 -13.07 22.19
C GLY A 153 -14.09 -11.83 21.30
N ASP A 154 -14.07 -11.98 19.98
CA ASP A 154 -14.18 -10.83 19.08
C ASP A 154 -15.61 -10.27 19.15
N PRO A 155 -15.80 -8.97 18.86
CA PRO A 155 -17.14 -8.38 18.80
C PRO A 155 -17.96 -9.02 17.67
N ALA A 156 -19.29 -8.96 17.81
CA ALA A 156 -20.18 -9.32 16.71
C ALA A 156 -19.98 -8.35 15.51
N PRO A 157 -20.26 -8.79 14.27
CA PRO A 157 -20.06 -7.94 13.10
C PRO A 157 -20.73 -6.57 13.20
N GLU A 158 -21.90 -6.48 13.82
CA GLU A 158 -22.67 -5.25 14.01
C GLU A 158 -22.02 -4.29 15.01
N GLU A 159 -21.15 -4.79 15.88
CA GLU A 159 -20.44 -4.05 16.92
C GLU A 159 -19.03 -3.66 16.48
N PHE A 160 -18.51 -4.28 15.41
CA PHE A 160 -17.17 -3.98 14.91
C PHE A 160 -17.17 -2.68 14.10
N GLN A 161 -16.36 -1.74 14.53
CA GLN A 161 -16.13 -0.50 13.80
C GLN A 161 -14.65 -0.43 13.43
N PHE A 162 -14.38 -0.08 12.18
CA PHE A 162 -13.02 0.14 11.71
C PHE A 162 -12.75 1.62 11.50
N ASP A 163 -11.49 1.98 11.62
CA ASP A 163 -10.98 3.32 11.36
C ASP A 163 -10.29 3.33 9.99
N THR A 164 -10.76 4.20 9.10
CA THR A 164 -10.22 4.34 7.74
C THR A 164 -8.80 4.91 7.69
N ALA A 165 -8.26 5.35 8.84
CA ALA A 165 -6.84 5.71 8.96
C ALA A 165 -5.90 4.50 8.96
N PHE A 166 -6.42 3.28 8.98
CA PHE A 166 -5.64 2.05 8.83
C PHE A 166 -4.72 2.10 7.61
N LYS A 167 -3.47 1.64 7.80
CA LYS A 167 -2.47 1.53 6.72
C LYS A 167 -1.84 0.15 6.77
N PHE A 168 -1.84 -0.51 5.62
CA PHE A 168 -1.06 -1.72 5.42
C PHE A 168 0.23 -1.35 4.68
N VAL A 169 1.37 -1.82 5.18
CA VAL A 169 2.70 -1.48 4.66
C VAL A 169 3.48 -2.76 4.43
N VAL A 170 4.05 -2.90 3.25
CA VAL A 170 5.09 -3.90 2.98
C VAL A 170 6.43 -3.19 2.97
N PHE A 171 7.41 -3.73 3.68
CA PHE A 171 8.78 -3.21 3.73
C PHE A 171 9.77 -4.24 3.22
N SER A 172 10.74 -3.82 2.43
CA SER A 172 11.83 -4.67 1.92
C SER A 172 13.18 -3.96 2.07
N GLU A 173 14.17 -4.70 2.55
CA GLU A 173 15.58 -4.29 2.51
C GLU A 173 16.22 -4.58 1.14
N SER A 174 15.59 -5.39 0.29
CA SER A 174 16.04 -5.66 -1.07
C SER A 174 15.41 -4.70 -2.07
N GLU A 175 16.22 -4.21 -3.03
CA GLU A 175 15.72 -3.45 -4.19
C GLU A 175 14.98 -4.34 -5.19
N GLU A 176 15.25 -5.65 -5.15
CA GLU A 176 14.57 -6.63 -5.99
C GLU A 176 13.19 -6.93 -5.40
N VAL A 177 12.17 -6.44 -6.07
CA VAL A 177 10.77 -6.63 -5.69
C VAL A 177 10.04 -7.29 -6.85
N PRO A 178 9.22 -8.32 -6.60
CA PRO A 178 8.39 -8.96 -7.61
C PRO A 178 7.53 -7.95 -8.37
N PRO A 179 7.41 -8.08 -9.71
CA PRO A 179 6.63 -7.14 -10.53
C PRO A 179 5.16 -7.10 -10.13
N GLU A 180 4.59 -8.18 -9.64
CA GLU A 180 3.21 -8.26 -9.17
C GLU A 180 2.99 -7.33 -7.97
N LEU A 181 3.93 -7.29 -7.03
CA LEU A 181 3.85 -6.37 -5.89
C LEU A 181 4.04 -4.91 -6.31
N LYS A 182 4.93 -4.65 -7.28
CA LYS A 182 5.09 -3.29 -7.84
C LYS A 182 3.82 -2.79 -8.52
N ALA A 183 3.05 -3.69 -9.12
CA ALA A 183 1.77 -3.35 -9.76
C ALA A 183 0.65 -3.10 -8.72
N ALA A 184 0.61 -3.90 -7.67
CA ALA A 184 -0.41 -3.82 -6.62
C ALA A 184 -0.20 -2.68 -5.63
N PHE A 185 1.05 -2.33 -5.34
CA PHE A 185 1.45 -1.33 -4.36
C PHE A 185 2.01 -0.07 -5.01
N VAL A 186 2.18 1.00 -4.22
CA VAL A 186 2.99 2.17 -4.60
C VAL A 186 4.40 1.98 -4.07
N PRO A 187 5.42 1.84 -4.92
CA PRO A 187 6.81 1.77 -4.45
C PRO A 187 7.23 3.10 -3.82
N VAL A 188 7.76 3.05 -2.60
CA VAL A 188 8.33 4.18 -1.88
C VAL A 188 9.82 3.88 -1.64
N LEU A 189 10.68 4.60 -2.37
CA LEU A 189 12.13 4.41 -2.34
C LEU A 189 12.74 5.37 -1.32
N VAL A 190 13.36 4.82 -0.26
CA VAL A 190 13.94 5.62 0.83
C VAL A 190 15.46 5.66 0.69
N GLY A 191 16.01 6.88 0.66
CA GLY A 191 17.46 7.09 0.60
C GLY A 191 18.15 6.68 -0.71
N LEU A 192 17.41 6.12 -1.66
CA LEU A 192 17.93 5.82 -2.98
C LEU A 192 18.04 7.11 -3.78
N LYS A 193 19.27 7.52 -4.10
CA LYS A 193 19.47 8.57 -5.11
C LYS A 193 18.84 8.09 -6.40
N GLN A 194 17.89 8.87 -6.96
CA GLN A 194 17.42 8.61 -8.32
C GLN A 194 18.64 8.46 -9.21
N SER A 195 18.86 7.26 -9.72
CA SER A 195 19.74 7.08 -10.86
C SER A 195 19.07 7.81 -12.00
N ALA A 196 19.54 9.05 -12.23
CA ALA A 196 18.99 9.93 -13.23
C ALA A 196 19.10 9.26 -14.61
N ALA A 197 17.99 8.70 -15.06
CA ALA A 197 17.76 8.50 -16.48
C ALA A 197 17.48 9.87 -17.10
N ASN A 198 18.48 10.76 -17.03
CA ASN A 198 18.62 11.90 -17.91
C ASN A 198 20.07 12.37 -17.84
N GLY A 199 20.81 12.15 -18.93
CA GLY A 199 22.17 12.62 -19.07
C GLY A 199 22.25 14.13 -18.97
N GLY A 200 23.20 14.60 -18.19
CA GLY A 200 23.57 16.02 -18.16
C GLY A 200 24.29 16.40 -16.87
N GLY A 201 25.61 16.29 -16.86
CA GLY A 201 26.62 17.10 -16.21
C GLY A 201 26.37 17.63 -14.80
N GLY A 202 27.21 17.19 -13.86
CA GLY A 202 27.34 17.86 -12.58
C GLY A 202 28.07 17.04 -11.53
N ALA A 203 29.29 16.58 -11.84
CA ALA A 203 30.22 16.13 -10.82
C ALA A 203 30.88 17.37 -10.20
N THR A 204 30.25 17.99 -9.19
CA THR A 204 30.88 19.12 -8.48
C THR A 204 30.49 19.27 -7.01
N ASP A 205 29.37 18.73 -6.55
CA ASP A 205 28.90 19.09 -5.20
C ASP A 205 29.55 18.28 -4.07
N GLU A 206 29.95 17.03 -4.30
CA GLU A 206 30.65 16.22 -3.28
C GLU A 206 32.14 16.62 -3.14
N GLU A 207 32.78 16.98 -4.24
CA GLU A 207 34.19 17.41 -4.23
C GLU A 207 34.33 18.82 -3.63
N GLU A 208 33.33 19.67 -3.79
CA GLU A 208 33.27 21.00 -3.20
C GLU A 208 32.95 20.94 -1.69
N ALA A 209 32.05 20.05 -1.26
CA ALA A 209 31.77 19.81 0.15
C ALA A 209 32.98 19.21 0.90
N ALA A 210 33.74 18.32 0.27
CA ALA A 210 34.96 17.75 0.84
C ALA A 210 36.06 18.84 0.98
N ARG A 211 36.22 19.74 0.00
CA ARG A 211 37.18 20.85 0.06
C ARG A 211 36.82 21.88 1.12
N GLN A 212 35.54 22.15 1.34
CA GLN A 212 35.08 23.06 2.40
C GLN A 212 35.30 22.49 3.80
N ALA A 213 35.14 21.17 3.97
CA ALA A 213 35.43 20.49 5.23
C ALA A 213 36.90 20.50 5.59
N ASP A 214 37.80 20.28 4.61
CA ASP A 214 39.26 20.34 4.81
C ASP A 214 39.76 21.77 5.09
N ALA A 215 39.17 22.79 4.47
CA ALA A 215 39.50 24.17 4.72
C ALA A 215 39.10 24.63 6.13
N ALA A 216 37.91 24.20 6.60
CA ALA A 216 37.45 24.51 7.96
C ALA A 216 38.30 23.83 9.05
N LEU A 217 38.81 22.63 8.76
CA LEU A 217 39.69 21.92 9.70
C LEU A 217 41.09 22.57 9.79
N ALA A 218 41.59 23.10 8.68
CA ALA A 218 42.90 23.81 8.65
C ALA A 218 42.87 25.14 9.41
N GLU A 219 41.72 25.84 9.39
CA GLU A 219 41.54 27.10 10.11
C GLU A 219 41.36 26.93 11.63
N ALA A 220 40.91 25.76 12.07
CA ALA A 220 40.68 25.43 13.48
C ALA A 220 41.98 25.00 14.22
N ILE A 221 43.09 24.72 13.49
CA ILE A 221 44.36 24.19 14.05
C ILE A 221 45.47 25.26 14.02
N GLY A 222 45.27 26.41 13.37
CA GLY A 222 46.22 27.53 13.31
C GLY A 222 45.97 28.60 14.36
#